data_5b5c41d2fa59eef9cbc9d7dead9ab1ce
#
_entry.id   5b5c41d2fa59eef9cbc9d7dead9ab1ce
#
_cell.length_a   1.000
_cell.length_b   1.000
_cell.length_c   1.000
_cell.angle_alpha   90.00
_cell.angle_beta   90.00
_cell.angle_gamma   90.00
#
_symmetry.space_group_name_H-M   'P 1'
#
loop_
_entity.id
_entity.type
_entity.pdbx_description
1 polymer ?
#
loop_
_entity_poly.entity_id
_entity_poly.type
_entity_poly.pdbx_seq_one_letter_code
_entity_poly.pdbx_strand_id
1 'polypeptide(L)'
;LMSGRAGEQLEQTSPRQLKSQLENSNIRIIDVRTPAEWDGGRIRRAEHFPLSDILEDHFPQAEKGEALVLQCGSGYRSNIAASIMKQAGYPNVKSLAGGIFAWSNAGLPVVSN
;
A
#
# COMPACT_ATOMS: atom_id res chain seq x y z
N LEU A 1 -15.33 10.58 14.03
CA LEU A 1 -14.88 10.83 14.10
C LEU A 1 -14.64 10.98 14.10
N MET A 2 -14.75 10.96 14.26
CA MET A 2 -14.13 11.37 14.26
C MET A 2 -13.55 11.40 14.56
N SER A 3 -13.32 11.19 14.62
CA SER A 3 -12.58 11.46 14.93
C SER A 3 -11.87 11.78 14.91
N GLY A 4 -11.91 12.02 15.18
CA GLY A 4 -10.83 12.53 15.23
C GLY A 4 -9.90 12.34 14.77
N ARG A 5 -10.06 12.38 14.49
CA ARG A 5 -9.30 12.29 13.80
C ARG A 5 -9.14 13.19 12.82
N ALA A 6 -9.59 14.36 12.83
CA ALA A 6 -9.41 15.33 11.79
C ALA A 6 -7.97 15.43 11.36
N GLY A 7 -7.08 15.40 12.31
CA GLY A 7 -5.68 15.48 11.96
C GLY A 7 -5.09 14.17 11.51
N GLU A 8 -5.92 13.18 11.36
CA GLU A 8 -5.41 11.84 11.04
C GLU A 8 -5.79 11.40 9.66
N GLN A 9 -5.76 12.32 8.73
CA GLN A 9 -6.00 11.94 7.37
C GLN A 9 -4.94 10.97 6.91
N LEU A 10 -5.40 9.91 6.23
CA LEU A 10 -4.50 8.93 5.67
C LEU A 10 -3.76 9.53 4.49
N GLU A 11 -2.45 9.43 4.50
CA GLU A 11 -1.64 9.92 3.40
C GLU A 11 -1.73 8.98 2.22
N GLN A 12 -1.78 9.56 1.03
CA GLN A 12 -1.80 8.80 -0.21
C GLN A 12 -0.69 9.27 -1.13
N THR A 13 -0.25 8.38 -2.00
CA THR A 13 0.70 8.74 -3.04
C THR A 13 0.08 8.37 -4.38
N SER A 14 0.39 9.14 -5.42
CA SER A 14 -0.12 8.84 -6.75
C SER A 14 0.79 7.82 -7.43
N PRO A 15 0.30 7.17 -8.52
CA PRO A 15 1.15 6.24 -9.25
C PRO A 15 2.46 6.87 -9.73
N ARG A 16 2.41 8.09 -10.24
CA ARG A 16 3.63 8.72 -10.73
C ARG A 16 4.58 9.11 -9.61
N GLN A 17 4.03 9.53 -8.48
CA GLN A 17 4.87 9.81 -7.31
C GLN A 17 5.53 8.54 -6.82
N LEU A 18 4.78 7.43 -6.77
CA LEU A 18 5.35 6.17 -6.33
C LEU A 18 6.46 5.71 -7.29
N LYS A 19 6.21 5.83 -8.59
CA LYS A 19 7.24 5.46 -9.56
C LYS A 19 8.53 6.23 -9.32
N SER A 20 8.40 7.54 -9.11
CA SER A 20 9.57 8.37 -8.84
C SER A 20 10.28 7.96 -7.56
N GLN A 21 9.51 7.65 -6.53
CA GLN A 21 10.09 7.22 -5.26
C GLN A 21 10.81 5.88 -5.38
N LEU A 22 10.28 4.98 -6.20
CA LEU A 22 10.94 3.69 -6.42
C LEU A 22 12.28 3.85 -7.10
N GLU A 23 12.44 4.89 -7.92
CA GLU A 23 13.68 5.13 -8.61
C GLU A 23 14.72 5.82 -7.72
N ASN A 24 14.26 6.54 -6.69
CA ASN A 24 15.13 7.42 -5.93
C ASN A 24 15.25 7.09 -4.46
N SER A 25 14.57 6.05 -3.99
CA SER A 25 14.63 5.72 -2.56
C SER A 25 14.29 4.24 -2.35
N ASN A 26 14.39 3.82 -1.09
CA ASN A 26 14.18 2.42 -0.71
C ASN A 26 12.78 2.17 -0.20
N ILE A 27 11.79 2.79 -0.82
CA ILE A 27 10.41 2.57 -0.40
C ILE A 27 9.97 1.15 -0.75
N ARG A 28 9.16 0.56 0.10
CA ARG A 28 8.65 -0.80 -0.12
C ARG A 28 7.18 -0.73 -0.44
N ILE A 29 6.74 -1.60 -1.35
CA ILE A 29 5.34 -1.70 -1.74
C ILE A 29 4.77 -2.99 -1.14
N ILE A 30 3.65 -2.86 -0.45
CA ILE A 30 2.96 -4.01 0.17
C ILE A 30 1.61 -4.17 -0.53
N ASP A 31 1.44 -5.29 -1.22
CA ASP A 31 0.21 -5.59 -1.94
C ASP A 31 -0.72 -6.35 -0.99
N VAL A 32 -1.86 -5.75 -0.65
CA VAL A 32 -2.77 -6.35 0.33
C VAL A 32 -3.94 -7.08 -0.31
N ARG A 33 -3.85 -7.36 -1.62
CA ARG A 33 -4.91 -8.07 -2.33
C ARG A 33 -4.88 -9.57 -1.99
N THR A 34 -5.88 -10.28 -2.50
CA THR A 34 -5.95 -11.73 -2.30
C THR A 34 -4.85 -12.44 -3.09
N PRO A 35 -4.53 -13.70 -2.72
CA PRO A 35 -3.55 -14.46 -3.50
C PRO A 35 -3.91 -14.60 -4.96
N ALA A 36 -5.19 -14.78 -5.30
CA ALA A 36 -5.60 -14.91 -6.68
C ALA A 36 -5.32 -13.63 -7.47
N GLU A 37 -5.60 -12.48 -6.87
CA GLU A 37 -5.31 -11.20 -7.53
C GLU A 37 -3.81 -11.03 -7.73
N TRP A 38 -3.03 -11.36 -6.71
CA TRP A 38 -1.58 -11.28 -6.76
C TRP A 38 -1.02 -12.15 -7.90
N ASP A 39 -1.53 -13.35 -8.03
CA ASP A 39 -1.06 -14.27 -9.06
C ASP A 39 -1.38 -13.77 -10.46
N GLY A 40 -2.44 -12.99 -10.61
CA GLY A 40 -2.86 -12.49 -11.92
C GLY A 40 -2.10 -11.28 -12.43
N GLY A 41 -1.25 -10.70 -11.60
CA GLY A 41 -0.47 -9.54 -12.00
C GLY A 41 -0.23 -8.61 -10.83
N ARG A 42 0.94 -7.99 -10.78
CA ARG A 42 1.32 -7.17 -9.64
C ARG A 42 2.37 -6.15 -10.05
N ILE A 43 2.56 -5.16 -9.20
CA ILE A 43 3.62 -4.17 -9.40
C ILE A 43 4.96 -4.84 -9.09
N ARG A 44 5.92 -4.66 -9.98
CA ARG A 44 7.27 -5.22 -9.75
C ARG A 44 7.80 -4.73 -8.41
N ARG A 45 8.46 -5.62 -7.68
CA ARG A 45 9.06 -5.33 -6.38
C ARG A 45 8.06 -5.25 -5.24
N ALA A 46 6.76 -5.42 -5.50
CA ALA A 46 5.78 -5.48 -4.42
C ALA A 46 5.94 -6.78 -3.64
N GLU A 47 5.65 -6.69 -2.35
CA GLU A 47 5.61 -7.84 -1.47
C GLU A 47 4.16 -8.14 -1.16
N HIS A 48 3.79 -9.40 -1.11
CA HIS A 48 2.41 -9.78 -0.89
C HIS A 48 2.14 -9.98 0.60
N PHE A 49 1.15 -9.26 1.11
CA PHE A 49 0.74 -9.40 2.50
C PHE A 49 -0.75 -9.10 2.58
N PRO A 50 -1.61 -10.12 2.50
CA PRO A 50 -3.05 -9.91 2.35
C PRO A 50 -3.67 -9.11 3.50
N LEU A 51 -4.71 -8.35 3.17
CA LEU A 51 -5.43 -7.58 4.16
C LEU A 51 -5.92 -8.44 5.32
N SER A 52 -6.32 -9.68 5.04
CA SER A 52 -6.83 -10.55 6.10
C SER A 52 -5.81 -10.72 7.24
N ASP A 53 -4.53 -10.75 6.91
CA ASP A 53 -3.51 -10.87 7.96
C ASP A 53 -3.40 -9.58 8.76
N ILE A 54 -3.50 -8.44 8.09
CA ILE A 54 -3.42 -7.15 8.77
C ILE A 54 -4.62 -6.94 9.69
N LEU A 55 -5.80 -7.42 9.27
CA LEU A 55 -6.99 -7.34 10.10
C LEU A 55 -6.85 -8.14 11.38
N GLU A 56 -5.98 -9.13 11.40
CA GLU A 56 -5.68 -9.92 12.59
C GLU A 56 -4.43 -9.45 13.30
N ASP A 57 -4.01 -8.23 13.02
CA ASP A 57 -2.86 -7.59 13.65
C ASP A 57 -1.53 -8.29 13.35
N HIS A 58 -1.47 -8.99 12.22
CA HIS A 58 -0.20 -9.47 11.68
C HIS A 58 0.29 -8.47 10.65
N PHE A 59 1.52 -8.02 10.78
CA PHE A 59 2.04 -6.95 9.92
C PHE A 59 3.28 -7.40 9.18
N PRO A 60 3.56 -6.80 8.01
CA PRO A 60 4.81 -7.07 7.33
C PRO A 60 5.98 -6.75 8.25
N GLN A 61 7.03 -7.52 8.15
CA GLN A 61 8.20 -7.28 8.96
C GLN A 61 8.87 -5.99 8.50
N ALA A 62 8.90 -4.99 9.37
CA ALA A 62 9.41 -3.67 9.03
C ALA A 62 9.74 -2.91 10.31
N GLU A 63 10.72 -2.01 10.19
CA GLU A 63 10.96 -1.05 11.25
C GLU A 63 9.79 -0.09 11.33
N LYS A 64 9.51 0.43 12.53
CA LYS A 64 8.34 1.30 12.71
C LYS A 64 8.41 2.54 11.81
N GLY A 65 9.58 3.09 11.61
CA GLY A 65 9.72 4.29 10.79
C GLY A 65 9.94 4.05 9.32
N GLU A 66 9.91 2.83 8.89
CA GLU A 66 10.20 2.49 7.50
C GLU A 66 9.09 2.97 6.57
N ALA A 67 9.46 3.43 5.37
CA ALA A 67 8.50 3.95 4.40
C ALA A 67 7.86 2.79 3.65
N LEU A 68 6.54 2.64 3.81
CA LEU A 68 5.78 1.58 3.17
C LEU A 68 4.63 2.20 2.40
N VAL A 69 4.39 1.69 1.18
CA VAL A 69 3.19 2.06 0.42
C VAL A 69 2.36 0.80 0.26
N LEU A 70 1.15 0.84 0.79
CA LEU A 70 0.21 -0.28 0.66
C LEU A 70 -0.64 -0.06 -0.57
N GLN A 71 -0.94 -1.14 -1.30
CA GLN A 71 -1.76 -0.99 -2.48
C GLN A 71 -2.70 -2.18 -2.64
N CYS A 72 -3.83 -1.93 -3.29
CA CYS A 72 -4.80 -2.96 -3.62
C CYS A 72 -5.35 -2.68 -5.02
N GLY A 73 -6.55 -3.14 -5.33
CA GLY A 73 -7.12 -2.93 -6.65
C GLY A 73 -7.44 -1.47 -6.94
N SER A 74 -8.24 -0.85 -6.08
CA SER A 74 -8.74 0.51 -6.31
C SER A 74 -8.43 1.49 -5.17
N GLY A 75 -7.79 1.04 -4.12
CA GLY A 75 -7.39 1.92 -3.02
C GLY A 75 -8.20 1.72 -1.75
N TYR A 76 -9.32 1.02 -1.81
CA TYR A 76 -10.19 0.90 -0.64
C TYR A 76 -9.57 0.03 0.45
N ARG A 77 -9.14 -1.17 0.09
CA ARG A 77 -8.53 -2.10 1.05
C ARG A 77 -7.20 -1.59 1.58
N SER A 78 -6.42 -0.95 0.72
CA SER A 78 -5.13 -0.44 1.17
C SER A 78 -5.29 0.74 2.12
N ASN A 79 -6.36 1.53 1.97
CA ASN A 79 -6.64 2.59 2.94
C ASN A 79 -6.96 2.00 4.30
N ILE A 80 -7.75 0.92 4.35
CA ILE A 80 -8.06 0.26 5.61
C ILE A 80 -6.78 -0.28 6.26
N ALA A 81 -5.98 -0.98 5.46
CA ALA A 81 -4.74 -1.58 5.97
C ALA A 81 -3.79 -0.52 6.48
N ALA A 82 -3.64 0.58 5.74
CA ALA A 82 -2.72 1.64 6.15
C ALA A 82 -3.19 2.32 7.44
N SER A 83 -4.50 2.51 7.60
CA SER A 83 -5.03 3.07 8.84
C SER A 83 -4.72 2.18 10.02
N ILE A 84 -4.90 0.88 9.87
CA ILE A 84 -4.61 -0.06 10.94
C ILE A 84 -3.14 -0.01 11.31
N MET A 85 -2.26 0.00 10.31
CA MET A 85 -0.83 0.03 10.58
C MET A 85 -0.39 1.34 11.23
N LYS A 86 -0.97 2.46 10.81
CA LYS A 86 -0.65 3.73 11.45
C LYS A 86 -1.03 3.70 12.93
N GLN A 87 -2.19 3.15 13.25
CA GLN A 87 -2.60 3.03 14.65
C GLN A 87 -1.70 2.08 15.42
N ALA A 88 -1.08 1.13 14.73
CA ALA A 88 -0.17 0.19 15.36
C ALA A 88 1.25 0.74 15.51
N GLY A 89 1.47 1.98 15.08
CA GLY A 89 2.74 2.64 15.31
C GLY A 89 3.66 2.73 14.10
N TYR A 90 3.12 2.61 12.89
CA TYR A 90 3.91 2.75 11.66
C TYR A 90 3.55 4.10 11.02
N PRO A 91 4.28 5.18 11.36
CA PRO A 91 3.87 6.52 10.93
C PRO A 91 4.08 6.80 9.44
N ASN A 92 4.97 6.07 8.79
CA ASN A 92 5.34 6.36 7.40
C ASN A 92 4.67 5.44 6.40
N VAL A 93 3.46 4.98 6.70
CA VAL A 93 2.69 4.13 5.81
C VAL A 93 1.74 5.00 5.01
N LYS A 94 1.74 4.80 3.70
CA LYS A 94 0.85 5.50 2.78
C LYS A 94 0.07 4.49 1.95
N SER A 95 -1.00 4.95 1.31
CA SER A 95 -1.80 4.13 0.40
C SER A 95 -1.64 4.64 -1.02
N LEU A 96 -1.55 3.73 -1.98
CA LEU A 96 -1.47 4.11 -3.39
C LEU A 96 -2.86 4.52 -3.87
N ALA A 97 -3.01 5.79 -4.23
CA ALA A 97 -4.28 6.32 -4.68
C ALA A 97 -4.74 5.59 -5.94
N GLY A 98 -5.95 5.05 -5.89
CA GLY A 98 -6.51 4.32 -7.01
C GLY A 98 -5.93 2.92 -7.24
N GLY A 99 -4.98 2.51 -6.43
CA GLY A 99 -4.43 1.16 -6.45
C GLY A 99 -3.78 0.77 -7.76
N ILE A 100 -3.69 -0.54 -7.98
CA ILE A 100 -3.05 -1.04 -9.21
C ILE A 100 -3.83 -0.66 -10.45
N PHE A 101 -5.13 -0.42 -10.33
CA PHE A 101 -5.91 0.09 -11.45
C PHE A 101 -5.37 1.43 -11.94
N ALA A 102 -5.16 2.39 -11.02
CA ALA A 102 -4.63 3.70 -11.40
C ALA A 102 -3.20 3.59 -11.91
N TRP A 103 -2.41 2.70 -11.29
CA TRP A 103 -1.05 2.45 -11.73
C TRP A 103 -1.03 1.98 -13.19
N SER A 104 -1.88 1.00 -13.51
CA SER A 104 -1.94 0.44 -14.85
C SER A 104 -2.50 1.46 -15.85
N ASN A 105 -3.50 2.23 -15.44
CA ASN A 105 -4.08 3.26 -16.31
C ASN A 105 -3.10 4.37 -16.61
N ALA A 106 -2.13 4.58 -15.74
CA ALA A 106 -1.07 5.56 -16.00
C ALA A 106 0.01 5.02 -16.93
N GLY A 107 -0.16 3.79 -17.43
CA GLY A 107 0.80 3.18 -18.33
C GLY A 107 2.00 2.59 -17.64
N LEU A 108 1.95 2.41 -16.33
CA LEU A 108 3.08 1.88 -15.58
C LEU A 108 3.03 0.35 -15.56
N PRO A 109 4.19 -0.31 -15.47
CA PRO A 109 4.25 -1.76 -15.74
C PRO A 109 3.69 -2.60 -14.62
N VAL A 110 3.00 -3.67 -15.04
CA VAL A 110 2.51 -4.73 -14.17
C VAL A 110 3.14 -6.03 -14.65
N VAL A 111 3.63 -6.83 -13.73
CA VAL A 111 4.27 -8.10 -14.06
C VAL A 111 3.40 -9.22 -13.53
N SER A 112 3.49 -10.40 -14.17
CA SER A 112 2.64 -11.51 -13.76
C SER A 112 3.43 -12.70 -13.30
N ASN A 113 4.71 -12.53 -13.03
CA ASN A 113 5.41 -13.56 -12.45
C ASN A 113 6.71 -13.14 -11.91
#